data_52c368b3b23487f6fc1505ce3b131e58
#
_entry.id   52c368b3b23487f6fc1505ce3b131e58
#
_cell.length_a   1.000
_cell.length_b   1.000
_cell.length_c   1.000
_cell.angle_alpha   90.00
_cell.angle_beta   90.00
_cell.angle_gamma   90.00
#
_symmetry.space_group_name_H-M   'P 1'
#
loop_
_entity.id
_entity.type
_entity.pdbx_description
1 polymer ?
#
loop_
_entity_poly.entity_id
_entity_poly.type
_entity_poly.pdbx_seq_one_letter_code
_entity_poly.pdbx_strand_id
1 'polypeptide(L)'
;MTRLHSVTLCGAVGIAFLYATPAFSHHSNVAFEVTKVVTITGVVKEFQWRNPHTWVLLTVDDGKGNKMDWSVEGRAPGVLLRAGWTPKSLVPGEKITVDMSPAKDGSKSGLIARVTKADGTILANAPPPTQ
;
A
#
# COMPACT_ATOMS: atom_id res chain seq x y z
N MET A 1 31.84 -1.36 -73.58
CA MET A 1 32.53 -1.22 -72.25
C MET A 1 31.58 -0.51 -71.28
N THR A 2 30.83 -1.30 -70.55
CA THR A 2 29.82 -0.80 -69.61
C THR A 2 30.28 -1.15 -68.19
N ARG A 3 30.62 -0.12 -67.40
CA ARG A 3 31.03 -0.28 -66.00
C ARG A 3 29.81 -0.38 -65.11
N LEU A 4 29.63 -1.53 -64.43
CA LEU A 4 28.65 -1.73 -63.36
C LEU A 4 29.15 -1.02 -62.10
N HIS A 5 28.37 -0.10 -61.60
CA HIS A 5 28.58 0.47 -60.27
C HIS A 5 27.79 -0.34 -59.23
N SER A 6 28.50 -1.04 -58.37
CA SER A 6 27.92 -1.72 -57.21
C SER A 6 27.61 -0.67 -56.14
N VAL A 7 26.34 -0.51 -55.82
CA VAL A 7 25.88 0.29 -54.67
C VAL A 7 25.83 -0.63 -53.45
N THR A 8 26.74 -0.42 -52.52
CA THR A 8 26.75 -1.08 -51.23
C THR A 8 25.79 -0.37 -50.31
N LEU A 9 24.65 -1.01 -50.01
CA LEU A 9 23.65 -0.52 -49.04
C LEU A 9 24.11 -0.89 -47.62
N CYS A 10 24.71 0.05 -46.87
CA CYS A 10 24.98 -0.09 -45.44
C CYS A 10 23.68 0.04 -44.66
N GLY A 11 23.15 -1.11 -44.20
CA GLY A 11 22.04 -1.17 -43.27
C GLY A 11 22.49 -0.77 -41.86
N ALA A 12 22.07 0.38 -41.40
CA ALA A 12 22.25 0.77 -40.00
C ALA A 12 21.21 0.04 -39.13
N VAL A 13 21.66 -0.97 -38.40
CA VAL A 13 20.85 -1.64 -37.37
C VAL A 13 20.84 -0.71 -36.13
N GLY A 14 19.76 0.03 -35.96
CA GLY A 14 19.50 0.81 -34.75
C GLY A 14 19.13 -0.12 -33.58
N ILE A 15 20.06 -0.33 -32.66
CA ILE A 15 19.80 -1.02 -31.40
C ILE A 15 19.05 -0.03 -30.50
N ALA A 16 17.72 -0.17 -30.39
CA ALA A 16 16.92 0.53 -29.40
C ALA A 16 17.20 -0.09 -28.02
N PHE A 17 18.00 0.57 -27.20
CA PHE A 17 18.13 0.25 -25.79
C PHE A 17 16.83 0.62 -25.10
N LEU A 18 15.99 -0.37 -24.82
CA LEU A 18 14.88 -0.24 -23.86
C LEU A 18 15.49 -0.10 -22.46
N TYR A 19 15.57 1.11 -21.96
CA TYR A 19 15.84 1.34 -20.55
C TYR A 19 14.63 0.90 -19.75
N ALA A 20 14.63 -0.35 -19.27
CA ALA A 20 13.73 -0.79 -18.23
C ALA A 20 14.14 -0.08 -16.93
N THR A 21 13.42 0.98 -16.55
CA THR A 21 13.59 1.58 -15.24
C THR A 21 13.11 0.57 -14.20
N PRO A 22 13.93 0.15 -13.23
CA PRO A 22 13.46 -0.69 -12.15
C PRO A 22 12.42 0.10 -11.36
N ALA A 23 11.17 -0.37 -11.37
CA ALA A 23 10.13 0.15 -10.49
C ALA A 23 10.46 -0.32 -9.06
N PHE A 24 11.10 0.54 -8.28
CA PHE A 24 11.38 0.26 -6.87
C PHE A 24 10.08 0.29 -6.08
N SER A 25 9.55 -0.89 -5.78
CA SER A 25 8.39 -1.12 -4.91
C SER A 25 8.72 -1.05 -3.41
N HIS A 26 9.78 -0.33 -2.99
CA HIS A 26 10.25 -0.34 -1.60
C HIS A 26 9.92 0.94 -0.80
N HIS A 27 8.91 1.71 -1.21
CA HIS A 27 8.68 3.03 -0.62
C HIS A 27 7.83 3.08 0.65
N SER A 28 7.08 2.03 1.01
CA SER A 28 6.19 2.06 2.18
C SER A 28 6.91 2.36 3.49
N ASN A 29 8.03 1.67 3.77
CA ASN A 29 8.75 1.85 5.03
C ASN A 29 9.53 3.18 5.13
N VAL A 30 9.81 3.84 4.00
CA VAL A 30 10.51 5.14 3.98
C VAL A 30 9.58 6.28 4.36
N ALA A 31 8.29 6.16 4.02
CA ALA A 31 7.28 7.20 4.26
C ALA A 31 6.77 7.23 5.71
N PHE A 32 6.96 6.14 6.47
CA PHE A 32 6.38 5.98 7.81
C PHE A 32 7.44 5.91 8.91
N GLU A 33 7.09 6.41 10.11
CA GLU A 33 7.93 6.31 11.30
C GLU A 33 7.73 4.95 11.98
N VAL A 34 8.38 3.91 11.47
CA VAL A 34 8.19 2.52 11.91
C VAL A 34 8.60 2.24 13.37
N THR A 35 9.31 3.16 14.01
CA THR A 35 9.67 3.10 15.43
C THR A 35 8.60 3.69 16.35
N LYS A 36 7.60 4.36 15.78
CA LYS A 36 6.45 4.90 16.51
C LYS A 36 5.20 4.10 16.25
N VAL A 37 4.38 3.96 17.27
CA VAL A 37 3.02 3.43 17.17
C VAL A 37 2.04 4.48 17.65
N VAL A 38 1.06 4.77 16.82
CA VAL A 38 -0.08 5.65 17.12
C VAL A 38 -1.33 4.82 17.01
N THR A 39 -2.23 5.00 17.96
CA THR A 39 -3.53 4.31 17.98
C THR A 39 -4.62 5.32 17.65
N ILE A 40 -5.46 4.99 16.67
CA ILE A 40 -6.65 5.77 16.32
C ILE A 40 -7.88 4.86 16.35
N THR A 41 -9.03 5.44 16.70
CA THR A 41 -10.33 4.77 16.61
C THR A 41 -11.21 5.55 15.64
N GLY A 42 -11.81 4.87 14.68
CA GLY A 42 -12.63 5.50 13.67
C GLY A 42 -13.66 4.55 13.08
N VAL A 43 -14.47 5.11 12.18
CA VAL A 43 -15.49 4.37 11.43
C VAL A 43 -14.96 4.13 10.01
N VAL A 44 -15.02 2.91 9.55
CA VAL A 44 -14.60 2.52 8.20
C VAL A 44 -15.50 3.21 7.17
N LYS A 45 -14.90 3.97 6.25
CA LYS A 45 -15.55 4.51 5.06
C LYS A 45 -15.47 3.54 3.90
N GLU A 46 -14.29 2.96 3.71
CA GLU A 46 -13.98 2.07 2.60
C GLU A 46 -12.82 1.15 2.97
N PHE A 47 -12.88 -0.10 2.54
CA PHE A 47 -11.78 -1.04 2.57
C PHE A 47 -11.40 -1.41 1.14
N GLN A 48 -10.25 -0.92 0.66
CA GLN A 48 -9.75 -1.15 -0.68
C GLN A 48 -8.85 -2.39 -0.70
N TRP A 49 -9.38 -3.48 -1.23
CA TRP A 49 -8.65 -4.74 -1.38
C TRP A 49 -8.03 -4.84 -2.78
N ARG A 50 -6.83 -4.26 -2.95
CA ARG A 50 -6.16 -4.19 -4.25
C ARG A 50 -4.64 -4.24 -4.12
N ASN A 51 -3.96 -4.67 -5.21
CA ASN A 51 -2.50 -4.55 -5.34
C ASN A 51 -2.10 -3.11 -5.73
N PRO A 52 -0.88 -2.68 -5.36
CA PRO A 52 0.14 -3.40 -4.59
C PRO A 52 -0.13 -3.42 -3.09
N HIS A 53 -0.98 -2.53 -2.56
CA HIS A 53 -1.30 -2.41 -1.14
C HIS A 53 -2.80 -2.25 -0.93
N THR A 54 -3.29 -2.81 0.19
CA THR A 54 -4.64 -2.54 0.67
C THR A 54 -4.69 -1.19 1.38
N TRP A 55 -5.87 -0.58 1.43
CA TRP A 55 -6.09 0.69 2.13
C TRP A 55 -7.37 0.65 2.93
N VAL A 56 -7.33 1.21 4.13
CA VAL A 56 -8.52 1.45 4.94
C VAL A 56 -8.71 2.94 5.08
N LEU A 57 -9.82 3.45 4.57
CA LEU A 57 -10.24 4.84 4.73
C LEU A 57 -11.15 4.92 5.94
N LEU A 58 -10.83 5.81 6.87
CA LEU A 58 -11.50 5.98 8.16
C LEU A 58 -11.98 7.41 8.34
N THR A 59 -13.13 7.58 9.00
CA THR A 59 -13.49 8.84 9.64
C THR A 59 -13.21 8.73 11.13
N VAL A 60 -12.34 9.59 11.63
CA VAL A 60 -11.93 9.67 13.04
C VAL A 60 -12.49 10.93 13.66
N ASP A 61 -13.10 10.81 14.83
CA ASP A 61 -13.56 11.94 15.64
C ASP A 61 -12.45 12.37 16.61
N ASP A 62 -12.15 13.66 16.68
CA ASP A 62 -11.12 14.22 17.58
C ASP A 62 -11.59 14.40 19.02
N GLY A 63 -12.80 13.98 19.35
CA GLY A 63 -13.44 14.17 20.67
C GLY A 63 -13.93 15.58 20.93
N LYS A 64 -13.78 16.51 19.97
CA LYS A 64 -14.27 17.90 20.02
C LYS A 64 -15.37 18.16 19.01
N GLY A 65 -15.87 17.11 18.37
CA GLY A 65 -16.90 17.18 17.34
C GLY A 65 -16.37 17.38 15.92
N ASN A 66 -15.04 17.46 15.71
CA ASN A 66 -14.49 17.53 14.37
C ASN A 66 -14.21 16.12 13.88
N LYS A 67 -14.57 15.86 12.62
CA LYS A 67 -14.29 14.60 11.95
C LYS A 67 -13.17 14.79 10.95
N MET A 68 -12.22 13.87 10.96
CA MET A 68 -11.06 13.87 10.07
C MET A 68 -10.99 12.55 9.32
N ASP A 69 -10.69 12.65 8.03
CA ASP A 69 -10.45 11.45 7.22
C ASP A 69 -8.99 11.00 7.35
N TRP A 70 -8.81 9.71 7.60
CA TRP A 70 -7.54 9.03 7.66
C TRP A 70 -7.46 7.97 6.58
N SER A 71 -6.27 7.79 6.03
CA SER A 71 -5.95 6.74 5.05
C SER A 71 -4.82 5.88 5.60
N VAL A 72 -5.10 4.63 5.92
CA VAL A 72 -4.10 3.73 6.50
C VAL A 72 -3.79 2.59 5.54
N GLU A 73 -2.49 2.40 5.29
CA GLU A 73 -1.96 1.43 4.35
C GLU A 73 -1.79 0.07 5.02
N GLY A 74 -2.30 -0.98 4.37
CA GLY A 74 -2.02 -2.36 4.70
C GLY A 74 -1.04 -2.99 3.71
N ARG A 75 -0.64 -4.22 3.96
CA ARG A 75 0.18 -5.00 3.02
C ARG A 75 -0.63 -5.43 1.81
N ALA A 76 0.06 -6.01 0.82
CA ALA A 76 -0.56 -6.58 -0.36
C ALA A 76 -1.60 -7.65 0.01
N PRO A 77 -2.70 -7.80 -0.76
CA PRO A 77 -3.75 -8.79 -0.52
C PRO A 77 -3.24 -10.20 -0.26
N GLY A 78 -2.25 -10.67 -1.03
CA GLY A 78 -1.68 -12.00 -0.85
C GLY A 78 -0.95 -12.20 0.48
N VAL A 79 -0.39 -11.13 1.09
CA VAL A 79 0.21 -11.20 2.42
C VAL A 79 -0.88 -11.24 3.49
N LEU A 80 -1.89 -10.39 3.35
CA LEU A 80 -3.00 -10.31 4.31
C LEU A 80 -3.86 -11.57 4.32
N LEU A 81 -4.08 -12.23 3.17
CA LEU A 81 -4.75 -13.53 3.11
C LEU A 81 -4.08 -14.56 4.02
N ARG A 82 -2.74 -14.62 4.00
CA ARG A 82 -1.98 -15.52 4.88
C ARG A 82 -2.05 -15.12 6.35
N ALA A 83 -2.35 -13.85 6.63
CA ALA A 83 -2.59 -13.35 7.99
C ALA A 83 -4.06 -13.46 8.42
N GLY A 84 -4.91 -14.12 7.63
CA GLY A 84 -6.30 -14.36 7.94
C GLY A 84 -7.29 -13.28 7.52
N TRP A 85 -6.82 -12.27 6.77
CA TRP A 85 -7.72 -11.26 6.20
C TRP A 85 -8.42 -11.77 4.96
N THR A 86 -9.56 -11.19 4.67
CA THR A 86 -10.32 -11.38 3.43
C THR A 86 -10.79 -10.03 2.89
N PRO A 87 -11.27 -9.94 1.65
CA PRO A 87 -11.89 -8.72 1.14
C PRO A 87 -13.09 -8.21 1.97
N LYS A 88 -13.65 -9.07 2.83
CA LYS A 88 -14.79 -8.77 3.71
C LYS A 88 -14.40 -8.58 5.17
N SER A 89 -13.10 -8.55 5.50
CA SER A 89 -12.64 -8.41 6.88
C SER A 89 -13.08 -7.10 7.52
N LEU A 90 -13.18 -6.03 6.74
CA LEU A 90 -13.70 -4.73 7.17
C LEU A 90 -14.82 -4.30 6.23
N VAL A 91 -15.87 -3.71 6.81
CA VAL A 91 -17.02 -3.22 6.06
C VAL A 91 -17.30 -1.75 6.39
N PRO A 92 -17.80 -0.94 5.43
CA PRO A 92 -18.20 0.44 5.70
C PRO A 92 -19.20 0.55 6.86
N GLY A 93 -19.00 1.55 7.71
CA GLY A 93 -19.83 1.79 8.91
C GLY A 93 -19.33 1.06 10.17
N GLU A 94 -18.38 0.14 10.05
CA GLU A 94 -17.79 -0.57 11.18
C GLU A 94 -16.84 0.32 11.98
N LYS A 95 -16.94 0.29 13.31
CA LYS A 95 -16.01 0.98 14.21
C LYS A 95 -14.83 0.07 14.51
N ILE A 96 -13.62 0.57 14.26
CA ILE A 96 -12.38 -0.15 14.49
C ILE A 96 -11.35 0.70 15.21
N THR A 97 -10.40 0.04 15.85
CA THR A 97 -9.19 0.66 16.41
C THR A 97 -7.99 0.19 15.61
N VAL A 98 -7.14 1.10 15.18
CA VAL A 98 -5.96 0.82 14.36
C VAL A 98 -4.71 1.28 15.10
N ASP A 99 -3.79 0.34 15.33
CA ASP A 99 -2.41 0.64 15.69
C ASP A 99 -1.59 0.75 14.40
N MET A 100 -0.85 1.83 14.24
CA MET A 100 -0.13 2.12 13.01
C MET A 100 1.15 2.90 13.26
N SER A 101 2.09 2.81 12.33
CA SER A 101 3.21 3.72 12.21
C SER A 101 2.76 4.96 11.45
N PRO A 102 2.85 6.18 12.04
CA PRO A 102 2.35 7.39 11.39
C PRO A 102 3.23 7.82 10.21
N ALA A 103 2.66 8.57 9.28
CA ALA A 103 3.38 9.19 8.19
C ALA A 103 4.38 10.24 8.72
N LYS A 104 5.60 10.27 8.16
CA LYS A 104 6.67 11.21 8.56
C LYS A 104 6.36 12.66 8.22
N ASP A 105 5.56 12.89 7.20
CA ASP A 105 5.15 14.22 6.73
C ASP A 105 4.02 14.85 7.57
N GLY A 106 3.53 14.13 8.60
CA GLY A 106 2.44 14.60 9.45
C GLY A 106 1.05 14.50 8.82
N SER A 107 0.91 13.93 7.64
CA SER A 107 -0.38 13.68 7.01
C SER A 107 -1.23 12.72 7.86
N LYS A 108 -2.55 12.74 7.65
CA LYS A 108 -3.49 11.81 8.30
C LYS A 108 -3.42 10.43 7.64
N SER A 109 -2.24 9.82 7.73
CA SER A 109 -1.92 8.54 7.12
C SER A 109 -1.00 7.72 8.02
N GLY A 110 -0.98 6.41 7.80
CA GLY A 110 -0.11 5.50 8.53
C GLY A 110 -0.03 4.13 7.90
N LEU A 111 0.95 3.35 8.34
CA LEU A 111 1.12 1.95 7.98
C LEU A 111 0.51 1.07 9.08
N ILE A 112 -0.46 0.26 8.76
CA ILE A 112 -1.15 -0.63 9.72
C ILE A 112 -0.14 -1.58 10.37
N ALA A 113 -0.15 -1.65 11.70
CA ALA A 113 0.46 -2.72 12.46
C ALA A 113 -0.61 -3.77 12.83
N ARG A 114 -1.77 -3.29 13.30
CA ARG A 114 -2.87 -4.13 13.77
C ARG A 114 -4.20 -3.38 13.69
N VAL A 115 -5.26 -4.12 13.41
CA VAL A 115 -6.64 -3.64 13.53
C VAL A 115 -7.36 -4.46 14.58
N THR A 116 -8.08 -3.78 15.49
CA THR A 116 -8.97 -4.41 16.47
C THR A 116 -10.41 -4.00 16.16
N LYS A 117 -11.28 -4.98 15.95
CA LYS A 117 -12.70 -4.79 15.70
C LYS A 117 -13.46 -4.57 17.00
N ALA A 118 -14.68 -4.07 16.95
CA ALA A 118 -15.53 -3.81 18.11
C ALA A 118 -15.85 -5.10 18.92
N ASP A 119 -15.87 -6.27 18.27
CA ASP A 119 -16.08 -7.57 18.90
C ASP A 119 -14.80 -8.16 19.53
N GLY A 120 -13.67 -7.44 19.49
CA GLY A 120 -12.38 -7.89 20.00
C GLY A 120 -11.54 -8.69 19.01
N THR A 121 -12.03 -8.96 17.80
CA THR A 121 -11.25 -9.63 16.76
C THR A 121 -10.03 -8.80 16.40
N ILE A 122 -8.86 -9.44 16.37
CA ILE A 122 -7.58 -8.80 16.03
C ILE A 122 -7.13 -9.30 14.65
N LEU A 123 -6.81 -8.34 13.78
CA LEU A 123 -6.29 -8.56 12.44
C LEU A 123 -4.88 -7.97 12.37
N ALA A 124 -3.85 -8.81 12.33
CA ALA A 124 -2.46 -8.39 12.20
C ALA A 124 -2.10 -8.11 10.74
N ASN A 125 -1.21 -7.13 10.50
CA ASN A 125 -0.79 -6.77 9.13
C ASN A 125 0.29 -7.70 8.55
N ALA A 126 0.61 -8.80 9.23
CA ALA A 126 1.53 -9.83 8.76
C ALA A 126 1.10 -11.20 9.32
N PRO A 127 1.43 -12.29 8.62
CA PRO A 127 1.28 -13.63 9.18
C PRO A 127 2.08 -13.77 10.48
N PRO A 128 1.66 -14.65 11.41
CA PRO A 128 2.48 -15.00 12.54
C PRO A 128 3.83 -15.56 12.06
N PRO A 129 4.91 -15.38 12.84
CA PRO A 129 6.20 -15.97 12.49
C PRO A 129 6.05 -17.49 12.40
N THR A 130 6.61 -18.07 11.33
CA THR A 130 6.74 -19.53 11.21
C THR A 130 7.74 -20.02 12.26
N GLN A 131 7.28 -20.90 13.14
CA GLN A 131 8.14 -21.60 14.09
C GLN A 131 9.00 -22.65 13.36
#